data_0f8b8a50b8759020a186c5397484a312
#
_entry.id   0f8b8a50b8759020a186c5397484a312
#
_cell.length_a   1.000
_cell.length_b   1.000
_cell.length_c   1.000
_cell.angle_alpha   90.00
_cell.angle_beta   90.00
_cell.angle_gamma   90.00
#
_symmetry.space_group_name_H-M   'P 1'
#
loop_
_entity.id
_entity.type
_entity.pdbx_description
1 polymer ?
#
loop_
_entity_poly.entity_id
_entity_poly.type
_entity_poly.pdbx_seq_one_letter_code
_entity_poly.pdbx_strand_id
1 'polypeptide(L)'
;MAEKAVGTDSQEGADAEAATRGGRPRDPSLDDAIIQATRRRLVVDGYSRMTLGDIASDAGVTRPTLYRRWPGKFELVVDALDFGFRAQRATYPNLELARLRPFEAFTEAIRRVDPCYFNPDAMILMGNFMGEAFRTPELLEIVREHAVEPRVDLVERVLNDLRSRGEVRKDIDTHTLATICFGSYYAAFLRGDSDREDLAEKVAATLWPGIAAE
;
A
#
# COMPACT_ATOMS: atom_id res chain seq x y z
N MET A 1 -5.98 -73.30 -54.41
CA MET A 1 -7.33 -72.66 -54.33
C MET A 1 -7.17 -71.49 -53.41
N ALA A 2 -6.95 -70.35 -53.91
CA ALA A 2 -7.94 -69.30 -54.15
C ALA A 2 -8.47 -68.73 -52.78
N GLU A 3 -8.35 -67.55 -52.41
CA GLU A 3 -8.64 -66.22 -52.96
C GLU A 3 -8.71 -65.31 -51.74
N LYS A 4 -8.31 -64.20 -51.66
CA LYS A 4 -8.45 -62.90 -52.20
C LYS A 4 -8.21 -61.85 -51.14
N ALA A 5 -7.44 -60.92 -51.41
CA ALA A 5 -7.29 -59.65 -50.77
C ALA A 5 -8.54 -58.80 -50.87
N VAL A 6 -8.67 -57.87 -49.95
CA VAL A 6 -9.23 -56.50 -50.03
C VAL A 6 -8.95 -55.89 -48.65
N GLY A 7 -8.19 -54.89 -48.40
CA GLY A 7 -8.12 -53.54 -48.96
C GLY A 7 -9.15 -52.68 -48.24
N THR A 8 -8.74 -51.92 -47.24
CA THR A 8 -9.33 -50.63 -46.80
C THR A 8 -8.25 -49.94 -45.99
N ASP A 9 -7.63 -49.07 -46.54
CA ASP A 9 -7.78 -47.64 -46.84
C ASP A 9 -8.20 -46.80 -45.62
N SER A 10 -7.22 -46.01 -45.24
CA SER A 10 -7.28 -44.64 -44.84
C SER A 10 -8.43 -44.17 -43.93
N GLN A 11 -8.11 -43.98 -42.66
CA GLN A 11 -8.63 -42.87 -41.89
C GLN A 11 -7.58 -42.38 -40.88
N GLU A 12 -6.43 -41.99 -41.40
CA GLU A 12 -5.56 -41.01 -40.74
C GLU A 12 -6.05 -39.63 -41.15
N GLY A 13 -6.31 -38.77 -40.17
CA GLY A 13 -6.44 -37.36 -40.46
C GLY A 13 -7.67 -36.68 -39.93
N ALA A 14 -7.81 -36.56 -38.61
CA ALA A 14 -8.64 -35.47 -38.01
C ALA A 14 -8.39 -35.26 -36.52
N ASP A 15 -7.17 -35.40 -36.03
CA ASP A 15 -6.83 -34.92 -34.65
C ASP A 15 -5.62 -33.99 -34.72
N ALA A 16 -5.69 -32.99 -35.60
CA ALA A 16 -4.76 -31.88 -35.63
C ALA A 16 -5.42 -30.65 -35.04
N GLU A 17 -4.84 -30.19 -33.92
CA GLU A 17 -4.86 -28.78 -33.49
C GLU A 17 -6.17 -28.17 -33.02
N ALA A 18 -6.58 -28.55 -31.85
CA ALA A 18 -7.06 -27.55 -30.90
C ALA A 18 -5.84 -26.92 -30.18
N ALA A 19 -5.02 -26.19 -30.91
CA ALA A 19 -4.02 -25.31 -30.28
C ALA A 19 -4.74 -24.30 -29.43
N THR A 20 -4.75 -24.53 -28.13
CA THR A 20 -5.11 -23.55 -27.09
C THR A 20 -4.41 -22.25 -27.43
N ARG A 21 -5.16 -21.27 -27.90
CA ARG A 21 -4.74 -19.88 -28.02
C ARG A 21 -4.49 -19.34 -26.60
N GLY A 22 -3.40 -19.76 -25.99
CA GLY A 22 -2.84 -19.15 -24.82
C GLY A 22 -2.50 -17.71 -25.19
N GLY A 23 -3.23 -16.75 -24.65
CA GLY A 23 -2.92 -15.33 -24.80
C GLY A 23 -1.46 -15.10 -24.37
N ARG A 24 -0.78 -14.14 -25.02
CA ARG A 24 0.57 -13.72 -24.63
C ARG A 24 0.66 -13.58 -23.11
N PRO A 25 1.68 -14.16 -22.45
CA PRO A 25 1.83 -14.07 -21.00
C PRO A 25 1.68 -12.63 -20.52
N ARG A 26 1.04 -12.44 -19.36
CA ARG A 26 0.87 -11.13 -18.73
C ARG A 26 2.25 -10.54 -18.49
N ASP A 27 2.51 -9.35 -19.02
CA ASP A 27 3.78 -8.64 -18.85
C ASP A 27 3.71 -7.79 -17.56
N PRO A 28 4.45 -8.15 -16.50
CA PRO A 28 4.45 -7.44 -15.24
C PRO A 28 4.93 -5.98 -15.36
N SER A 29 5.83 -5.69 -16.33
CA SER A 29 6.35 -4.33 -16.50
C SER A 29 5.27 -3.35 -16.95
N LEU A 30 4.27 -3.81 -17.70
CA LEU A 30 3.11 -2.99 -18.08
C LEU A 30 2.18 -2.75 -16.90
N ASP A 31 2.02 -3.73 -16.02
CA ASP A 31 1.22 -3.57 -14.80
C ASP A 31 1.86 -2.52 -13.89
N ASP A 32 3.18 -2.58 -13.69
CA ASP A 32 3.93 -1.57 -12.93
C ASP A 32 3.82 -0.17 -13.56
N ALA A 33 3.95 -0.04 -14.88
CA ALA A 33 3.81 1.24 -15.57
C ALA A 33 2.41 1.86 -15.36
N ILE A 34 1.35 1.04 -15.45
CA ILE A 34 -0.03 1.49 -15.23
C ILE A 34 -0.24 1.90 -13.77
N ILE A 35 0.26 1.11 -12.82
CA ILE A 35 0.17 1.41 -11.39
C ILE A 35 0.90 2.73 -11.05
N GLN A 36 2.10 2.94 -11.58
CA GLN A 36 2.84 4.20 -11.35
C GLN A 36 2.14 5.40 -11.99
N ALA A 37 1.59 5.26 -13.20
CA ALA A 37 0.78 6.31 -13.84
C ALA A 37 -0.46 6.65 -12.98
N THR A 38 -1.15 5.62 -12.47
CA THR A 38 -2.32 5.78 -11.60
C THR A 38 -1.95 6.56 -10.33
N ARG A 39 -0.85 6.21 -9.67
CA ARG A 39 -0.39 6.88 -8.45
C ARG A 39 -0.05 8.35 -8.70
N ARG A 40 0.64 8.66 -9.81
CA ARG A 40 0.89 10.08 -10.19
C ARG A 40 -0.39 10.86 -10.41
N ARG A 41 -1.37 10.26 -11.13
CA ARG A 41 -2.68 10.90 -11.36
C ARG A 41 -3.47 11.10 -10.09
N LEU A 42 -3.42 10.16 -9.15
CA LEU A 42 -4.06 10.32 -7.84
C LEU A 42 -3.52 11.52 -7.06
N VAL A 43 -2.22 11.78 -7.14
CA VAL A 43 -1.59 12.94 -6.50
C VAL A 43 -1.98 14.24 -7.20
N VAL A 44 -1.90 14.29 -8.54
CA VAL A 44 -2.07 15.52 -9.33
C VAL A 44 -3.54 15.89 -9.50
N ASP A 45 -4.36 14.92 -9.89
CA ASP A 45 -5.76 15.16 -10.28
C ASP A 45 -6.76 14.79 -9.19
N GLY A 46 -6.37 13.88 -8.29
CA GLY A 46 -7.28 13.22 -7.35
C GLY A 46 -8.19 12.20 -8.05
N TYR A 47 -8.90 11.40 -7.24
CA TYR A 47 -9.72 10.31 -7.76
C TYR A 47 -10.83 10.76 -8.73
N SER A 48 -11.56 11.81 -8.38
CA SER A 48 -12.72 12.24 -9.20
C SER A 48 -12.33 12.67 -10.61
N ARG A 49 -11.24 13.43 -10.76
CA ARG A 49 -10.86 14.06 -12.05
C ARG A 49 -10.05 13.14 -12.95
N MET A 50 -9.24 12.23 -12.39
CA MET A 50 -8.43 11.35 -13.21
C MET A 50 -9.30 10.40 -14.05
N THR A 51 -8.86 10.08 -15.26
CA THR A 51 -9.54 9.15 -16.17
C THR A 51 -8.65 7.96 -16.53
N LEU A 52 -9.28 6.81 -16.84
CA LEU A 52 -8.57 5.63 -17.36
C LEU A 52 -7.86 5.92 -18.69
N GLY A 53 -8.36 6.92 -19.45
CA GLY A 53 -7.74 7.36 -20.68
C GLY A 53 -6.41 8.05 -20.46
N ASP A 54 -6.35 8.95 -19.46
CA ASP A 54 -5.12 9.66 -19.09
C ASP A 54 -4.09 8.69 -18.53
N ILE A 55 -4.53 7.75 -17.67
CA ILE A 55 -3.65 6.71 -17.13
C ILE A 55 -3.06 5.85 -18.24
N ALA A 56 -3.88 5.39 -19.20
CA ALA A 56 -3.42 4.59 -20.32
C ALA A 56 -2.39 5.36 -21.17
N SER A 57 -2.65 6.64 -21.43
CA SER A 57 -1.73 7.53 -22.14
C SER A 57 -0.39 7.67 -21.42
N ASP A 58 -0.43 7.96 -20.12
CA ASP A 58 0.77 8.15 -19.29
C ASP A 58 1.60 6.85 -19.12
N ALA A 59 0.92 5.71 -19.15
CA ALA A 59 1.56 4.40 -19.06
C ALA A 59 2.04 3.87 -20.43
N GLY A 60 1.76 4.58 -21.53
CA GLY A 60 2.11 4.13 -22.89
C GLY A 60 1.37 2.87 -23.33
N VAL A 61 0.14 2.65 -22.83
CA VAL A 61 -0.68 1.48 -23.16
C VAL A 61 -2.00 1.89 -23.81
N THR A 62 -2.67 0.92 -24.46
CA THR A 62 -4.02 1.18 -24.98
C THR A 62 -5.09 0.97 -23.89
N ARG A 63 -6.23 1.68 -23.99
CA ARG A 63 -7.38 1.46 -23.09
C ARG A 63 -7.82 -0.01 -23.02
N PRO A 64 -7.94 -0.78 -24.13
CA PRO A 64 -8.24 -2.19 -24.06
C PRO A 64 -7.23 -3.01 -23.25
N THR A 65 -5.95 -2.63 -23.28
CA THR A 65 -4.91 -3.28 -22.47
C THR A 65 -5.16 -3.05 -20.99
N LEU A 66 -5.57 -1.85 -20.59
CA LEU A 66 -5.91 -1.51 -19.23
C LEU A 66 -7.17 -2.26 -18.76
N TYR A 67 -8.27 -2.24 -19.55
CA TYR A 67 -9.53 -2.90 -19.18
C TYR A 67 -9.42 -4.43 -19.07
N ARG A 68 -8.47 -5.07 -19.78
CA ARG A 68 -8.22 -6.51 -19.59
C ARG A 68 -7.62 -6.84 -18.23
N ARG A 69 -7.03 -5.85 -17.54
CA ARG A 69 -6.34 -6.02 -16.26
C ARG A 69 -7.21 -5.59 -15.08
N TRP A 70 -7.85 -4.45 -15.23
CA TRP A 70 -8.74 -3.86 -14.23
C TRP A 70 -10.09 -3.53 -14.86
N PRO A 71 -11.20 -4.05 -14.30
CA PRO A 71 -12.53 -3.83 -14.82
C PRO A 71 -12.98 -2.36 -14.73
N GLY A 72 -12.40 -1.61 -13.78
CA GLY A 72 -12.74 -0.21 -13.57
C GLY A 72 -11.65 0.62 -12.92
N LYS A 73 -11.96 1.90 -12.74
CA LYS A 73 -11.05 2.88 -12.11
C LYS A 73 -10.83 2.56 -10.63
N PHE A 74 -11.87 2.09 -9.95
CA PHE A 74 -11.81 1.78 -8.53
C PHE A 74 -10.82 0.65 -8.25
N GLU A 75 -10.95 -0.49 -8.93
CA GLU A 75 -10.08 -1.66 -8.75
C GLU A 75 -8.62 -1.34 -9.09
N LEU A 76 -8.39 -0.52 -10.11
CA LEU A 76 -7.05 -0.05 -10.45
C LEU A 76 -6.46 0.81 -9.33
N VAL A 77 -7.27 1.69 -8.73
CA VAL A 77 -6.82 2.54 -7.61
C VAL A 77 -6.52 1.72 -6.38
N VAL A 78 -7.34 0.73 -6.06
CA VAL A 78 -7.09 -0.20 -4.95
C VAL A 78 -5.72 -0.86 -5.11
N ASP A 79 -5.47 -1.46 -6.28
CA ASP A 79 -4.18 -2.12 -6.56
C ASP A 79 -3.00 -1.14 -6.52
N ALA A 80 -3.19 0.09 -7.03
CA ALA A 80 -2.14 1.12 -7.03
C ALA A 80 -1.79 1.59 -5.61
N LEU A 81 -2.76 1.69 -4.73
CA LEU A 81 -2.56 2.02 -3.32
C LEU A 81 -1.87 0.88 -2.58
N ASP A 82 -2.38 -0.34 -2.74
CA ASP A 82 -1.83 -1.53 -2.10
C ASP A 82 -0.37 -1.79 -2.53
N PHE A 83 -0.06 -1.61 -3.83
CA PHE A 83 1.31 -1.65 -4.33
C PHE A 83 2.20 -0.63 -3.59
N GLY A 84 1.75 0.61 -3.46
CA GLY A 84 2.49 1.66 -2.79
C GLY A 84 2.75 1.36 -1.31
N PHE A 85 1.75 0.85 -0.61
CA PHE A 85 1.86 0.50 0.80
C PHE A 85 2.76 -0.73 1.03
N ARG A 86 2.70 -1.73 0.16
CA ARG A 86 3.63 -2.88 0.20
C ARG A 86 5.06 -2.47 -0.06
N ALA A 87 5.29 -1.64 -1.09
CA ALA A 87 6.61 -1.11 -1.41
C ALA A 87 7.21 -0.33 -0.23
N GLN A 88 6.41 0.52 0.41
CA GLN A 88 6.83 1.27 1.59
C GLN A 88 7.21 0.35 2.74
N ARG A 89 6.38 -0.66 3.06
CA ARG A 89 6.69 -1.62 4.13
C ARG A 89 7.98 -2.41 3.88
N ALA A 90 8.26 -2.73 2.62
CA ALA A 90 9.47 -3.46 2.24
C ALA A 90 10.77 -2.63 2.46
N THR A 91 10.66 -1.30 2.58
CA THR A 91 11.81 -0.42 2.79
C THR A 91 12.13 -0.16 4.27
N TYR A 92 11.27 -0.61 5.21
CA TYR A 92 11.56 -0.45 6.63
C TYR A 92 12.84 -1.21 7.01
N PRO A 93 13.73 -0.58 7.81
CA PRO A 93 14.91 -1.28 8.31
C PRO A 93 14.52 -2.57 9.01
N ASN A 94 15.28 -3.63 8.78
CA ASN A 94 15.08 -4.91 9.48
C ASN A 94 15.63 -4.82 10.92
N LEU A 95 15.09 -3.89 11.70
CA LEU A 95 15.40 -3.69 13.11
C LEU A 95 14.37 -4.42 13.96
N GLU A 96 14.83 -5.33 14.80
CA GLU A 96 13.99 -5.95 15.82
C GLU A 96 13.75 -4.93 16.95
N LEU A 97 12.61 -4.22 16.89
CA LEU A 97 12.25 -3.17 17.86
C LEU A 97 12.31 -3.68 19.30
N ALA A 98 11.98 -4.95 19.51
CA ALA A 98 12.04 -5.60 20.82
C ALA A 98 13.45 -5.66 21.45
N ARG A 99 14.52 -5.49 20.65
CA ARG A 99 15.91 -5.48 21.12
C ARG A 99 16.46 -4.09 21.42
N LEU A 100 15.75 -3.05 21.05
CA LEU A 100 16.13 -1.68 21.34
C LEU A 100 15.84 -1.33 22.80
N ARG A 101 16.53 -0.31 23.32
CA ARG A 101 16.18 0.29 24.61
C ARG A 101 14.74 0.86 24.53
N PRO A 102 13.97 0.89 25.63
CA PRO A 102 12.57 1.25 25.61
C PRO A 102 12.26 2.56 24.88
N PHE A 103 12.98 3.62 25.20
CA PHE A 103 12.82 4.92 24.54
C PHE A 103 13.16 4.87 23.04
N GLU A 104 14.21 4.13 22.67
CA GLU A 104 14.62 3.98 21.27
C GLU A 104 13.61 3.17 20.47
N ALA A 105 13.05 2.11 21.05
CA ALA A 105 12.00 1.32 20.43
C ALA A 105 10.74 2.15 20.15
N PHE A 106 10.35 2.96 21.12
CA PHE A 106 9.20 3.88 20.97
C PHE A 106 9.48 4.94 19.91
N THR A 107 10.65 5.60 19.94
CA THR A 107 11.04 6.60 18.93
C THR A 107 11.06 6.01 17.53
N GLU A 108 11.64 4.83 17.36
CA GLU A 108 11.71 4.17 16.07
C GLU A 108 10.30 3.76 15.56
N ALA A 109 9.42 3.32 16.46
CA ALA A 109 8.02 3.06 16.10
C ALA A 109 7.33 4.32 15.57
N ILE A 110 7.53 5.47 16.24
CA ILE A 110 7.00 6.77 15.77
C ILE A 110 7.61 7.14 14.42
N ARG A 111 8.91 6.97 14.19
CA ARG A 111 9.55 7.27 12.91
C ARG A 111 8.95 6.47 11.75
N ARG A 112 8.64 5.19 11.97
CA ARG A 112 8.06 4.30 10.96
C ARG A 112 6.60 4.64 10.59
N VAL A 113 5.88 5.40 11.41
CA VAL A 113 4.52 5.82 11.08
C VAL A 113 4.45 7.11 10.26
N ASP A 114 5.58 7.78 9.98
CA ASP A 114 5.60 8.91 9.06
C ASP A 114 5.08 8.49 7.68
N PRO A 115 3.95 9.04 7.22
CA PRO A 115 3.44 8.72 5.89
C PRO A 115 4.42 9.10 4.77
N CYS A 116 5.21 10.15 4.99
CA CYS A 116 6.12 10.69 3.98
C CYS A 116 7.53 10.08 4.04
N TYR A 117 7.80 9.15 4.94
CA TYR A 117 9.15 8.57 5.10
C TYR A 117 9.71 8.01 3.78
N PHE A 118 8.87 7.39 2.94
CA PHE A 118 9.26 6.88 1.61
C PHE A 118 8.41 7.42 0.46
N ASN A 119 7.38 8.18 0.75
CA ASN A 119 6.51 8.78 -0.25
C ASN A 119 6.27 10.25 0.09
N PRO A 120 7.05 11.18 -0.48
CA PRO A 120 6.91 12.61 -0.21
C PRO A 120 5.49 13.15 -0.46
N ASP A 121 4.76 12.52 -1.39
CA ASP A 121 3.41 12.93 -1.79
C ASP A 121 2.30 12.31 -0.92
N ALA A 122 2.64 11.52 0.10
CA ALA A 122 1.65 10.77 0.88
C ALA A 122 0.62 11.68 1.55
N MET A 123 1.01 12.86 2.04
CA MET A 123 0.09 13.82 2.66
C MET A 123 -0.86 14.44 1.64
N ILE A 124 -0.38 14.76 0.45
CA ILE A 124 -1.22 15.28 -0.65
C ILE A 124 -2.21 14.20 -1.09
N LEU A 125 -1.72 12.97 -1.27
CA LEU A 125 -2.55 11.83 -1.62
C LEU A 125 -3.65 11.60 -0.57
N MET A 126 -3.31 11.64 0.71
CA MET A 126 -4.28 11.51 1.81
C MET A 126 -5.32 12.64 1.78
N GLY A 127 -4.90 13.89 1.55
CA GLY A 127 -5.80 15.02 1.41
C GLY A 127 -6.81 14.82 0.27
N ASN A 128 -6.37 14.29 -0.87
CA ASN A 128 -7.24 13.95 -2.00
C ASN A 128 -8.27 12.88 -1.62
N PHE A 129 -7.88 11.83 -0.88
CA PHE A 129 -8.83 10.80 -0.41
C PHE A 129 -9.79 11.32 0.65
N MET A 130 -9.32 12.13 1.58
CA MET A 130 -10.21 12.78 2.57
C MET A 130 -11.25 13.67 1.88
N GLY A 131 -10.87 14.39 0.82
CA GLY A 131 -11.79 15.18 0.00
C GLY A 131 -12.82 14.35 -0.76
N GLU A 132 -12.52 13.08 -1.07
CA GLU A 132 -13.44 12.16 -1.74
C GLU A 132 -14.31 11.34 -0.78
N ALA A 133 -14.02 11.34 0.52
CA ALA A 133 -14.66 10.49 1.52
C ALA A 133 -16.20 10.58 1.52
N PHE A 134 -16.75 11.74 1.17
CA PHE A 134 -18.20 11.93 1.07
C PHE A 134 -18.81 11.36 -0.21
N ARG A 135 -18.06 11.34 -1.32
CA ARG A 135 -18.54 10.86 -2.63
C ARG A 135 -18.27 9.38 -2.86
N THR A 136 -17.15 8.90 -2.35
CA THR A 136 -16.66 7.53 -2.53
C THR A 136 -16.05 7.05 -1.21
N PRO A 137 -16.88 6.76 -0.19
CA PRO A 137 -16.40 6.41 1.15
C PRO A 137 -15.53 5.15 1.17
N GLU A 138 -15.73 4.24 0.19
CA GLU A 138 -14.95 3.01 0.05
C GLU A 138 -13.45 3.28 -0.16
N LEU A 139 -13.08 4.41 -0.76
CA LEU A 139 -11.67 4.80 -0.91
C LEU A 139 -11.02 5.11 0.43
N LEU A 140 -11.74 5.78 1.33
CA LEU A 140 -11.22 6.07 2.66
C LEU A 140 -11.08 4.79 3.49
N GLU A 141 -11.99 3.83 3.29
CA GLU A 141 -11.90 2.50 3.90
C GLU A 141 -10.60 1.80 3.54
N ILE A 142 -10.26 1.76 2.24
CA ILE A 142 -9.02 1.16 1.75
C ILE A 142 -7.79 1.86 2.33
N VAL A 143 -7.81 3.19 2.37
CA VAL A 143 -6.71 3.96 2.98
C VAL A 143 -6.59 3.63 4.46
N ARG A 144 -7.71 3.53 5.19
CA ARG A 144 -7.73 3.16 6.60
C ARG A 144 -7.10 1.78 6.79
N GLU A 145 -7.59 0.77 6.08
CA GLU A 145 -7.18 -0.62 6.20
C GLU A 145 -5.71 -0.85 5.81
N HIS A 146 -5.27 -0.25 4.71
CA HIS A 146 -3.93 -0.53 4.16
C HIS A 146 -2.85 0.47 4.56
N ALA A 147 -3.22 1.68 4.98
CA ALA A 147 -2.26 2.74 5.30
C ALA A 147 -2.29 3.18 6.76
N VAL A 148 -3.47 3.42 7.34
CA VAL A 148 -3.59 4.02 8.66
C VAL A 148 -3.44 2.96 9.76
N GLU A 149 -4.32 1.95 9.76
CA GLU A 149 -4.35 0.90 10.77
C GLU A 149 -2.99 0.20 10.95
N PRO A 150 -2.29 -0.28 9.88
CA PRO A 150 -1.02 -0.95 10.07
C PRO A 150 0.06 -0.09 10.74
N ARG A 151 -0.02 1.24 10.60
CA ARG A 151 0.91 2.18 11.23
C ARG A 151 0.57 2.40 12.71
N VAL A 152 -0.70 2.68 12.99
CA VAL A 152 -1.19 2.84 14.37
C VAL A 152 -0.93 1.56 15.16
N ASP A 153 -1.26 0.40 14.61
CA ASP A 153 -1.01 -0.91 15.20
C ASP A 153 0.47 -1.18 15.49
N LEU A 154 1.39 -0.67 14.65
CA LEU A 154 2.82 -0.83 14.92
C LEU A 154 3.22 -0.16 16.23
N VAL A 155 2.82 1.10 16.43
CA VAL A 155 3.11 1.84 17.67
C VAL A 155 2.41 1.19 18.86
N GLU A 156 1.15 0.82 18.69
CA GLU A 156 0.37 0.16 19.74
C GLU A 156 1.00 -1.18 20.18
N ARG A 157 1.46 -2.01 19.24
CA ARG A 157 2.18 -3.26 19.57
C ARG A 157 3.47 -2.99 20.34
N VAL A 158 4.25 -2.00 19.94
CA VAL A 158 5.49 -1.63 20.66
C VAL A 158 5.17 -1.15 22.07
N LEU A 159 4.17 -0.30 22.25
CA LEU A 159 3.74 0.16 23.57
C LEU A 159 3.23 -0.98 24.45
N ASN A 160 2.47 -1.92 23.88
CA ASN A 160 1.97 -3.10 24.60
C ASN A 160 3.11 -4.06 25.00
N ASP A 161 4.12 -4.23 24.15
CA ASP A 161 5.33 -4.99 24.49
C ASP A 161 6.10 -4.33 25.64
N LEU A 162 6.36 -3.03 25.53
CA LEU A 162 7.02 -2.24 26.60
C LEU A 162 6.22 -2.28 27.90
N ARG A 163 4.89 -2.19 27.83
CA ARG A 163 4.01 -2.32 29.02
C ARG A 163 4.10 -3.72 29.64
N SER A 164 4.17 -4.77 28.84
CA SER A 164 4.31 -6.15 29.31
C SER A 164 5.64 -6.41 30.04
N ARG A 165 6.68 -5.67 29.65
CA ARG A 165 8.01 -5.69 30.27
C ARG A 165 8.14 -4.75 31.51
N GLY A 166 7.09 -4.00 31.82
CA GLY A 166 7.08 -3.06 32.93
C GLY A 166 7.80 -1.74 32.68
N GLU A 167 8.09 -1.43 31.41
CA GLU A 167 8.77 -0.20 30.97
C GLU A 167 7.79 0.97 30.72
N VAL A 168 6.53 0.65 30.44
CA VAL A 168 5.43 1.61 30.25
C VAL A 168 4.36 1.34 31.30
N ARG A 169 3.80 2.41 31.82
CA ARG A 169 2.74 2.38 32.83
C ARG A 169 1.52 1.58 32.36
N LYS A 170 0.89 0.84 33.27
CA LYS A 170 -0.24 -0.05 32.97
C LYS A 170 -1.54 0.67 32.64
N ASP A 171 -1.70 1.90 33.12
CA ASP A 171 -2.90 2.74 32.95
C ASP A 171 -2.92 3.54 31.64
N ILE A 172 -1.91 3.42 30.79
CA ILE A 172 -1.83 4.12 29.51
C ILE A 172 -2.76 3.45 28.49
N ASP A 173 -3.61 4.27 27.86
CA ASP A 173 -4.34 3.89 26.65
C ASP A 173 -3.38 3.91 25.45
N THR A 174 -2.87 2.72 25.09
CA THR A 174 -1.88 2.54 24.03
C THR A 174 -2.45 2.84 22.65
N HIS A 175 -3.74 2.63 22.43
CA HIS A 175 -4.39 2.94 21.16
C HIS A 175 -4.50 4.45 20.94
N THR A 176 -4.98 5.19 21.94
CA THR A 176 -5.05 6.66 21.87
C THR A 176 -3.66 7.26 21.72
N LEU A 177 -2.66 6.74 22.45
CA LEU A 177 -1.28 7.23 22.33
C LEU A 177 -0.69 6.98 20.93
N ALA A 178 -0.93 5.80 20.36
CA ALA A 178 -0.51 5.50 18.98
C ALA A 178 -1.17 6.43 17.96
N THR A 179 -2.45 6.74 18.16
CA THR A 179 -3.19 7.71 17.33
C THR A 179 -2.59 9.11 17.42
N ILE A 180 -2.19 9.56 18.61
CA ILE A 180 -1.50 10.85 18.81
C ILE A 180 -0.17 10.86 18.06
N CYS A 181 0.63 9.80 18.18
CA CYS A 181 1.91 9.68 17.46
C CYS A 181 1.73 9.80 15.95
N PHE A 182 0.78 9.07 15.37
CA PHE A 182 0.45 9.14 13.96
C PHE A 182 -0.07 10.52 13.55
N GLY A 183 -1.00 11.08 14.34
CA GLY A 183 -1.60 12.38 14.08
C GLY A 183 -0.61 13.55 14.12
N SER A 184 0.51 13.41 14.85
CA SER A 184 1.54 14.44 14.94
C SER A 184 2.13 14.81 13.58
N TYR A 185 2.28 13.83 12.67
CA TYR A 185 2.78 14.07 11.31
C TYR A 185 1.81 14.88 10.44
N TYR A 186 0.50 14.63 10.60
CA TYR A 186 -0.53 15.43 9.91
C TYR A 186 -0.57 16.85 10.44
N ALA A 187 -0.49 17.02 11.78
CA ALA A 187 -0.46 18.34 12.40
C ALA A 187 0.78 19.13 11.95
N ALA A 188 1.96 18.51 11.93
CA ALA A 188 3.18 19.13 11.46
C ALA A 188 3.08 19.56 9.98
N PHE A 189 2.55 18.68 9.12
CA PHE A 189 2.33 18.99 7.71
C PHE A 189 1.39 20.18 7.51
N LEU A 190 0.25 20.20 8.22
CA LEU A 190 -0.75 21.28 8.10
C LEU A 190 -0.23 22.63 8.64
N ARG A 191 0.67 22.60 9.62
CA ARG A 191 1.35 23.81 10.13
C ARG A 191 2.44 24.33 9.21
N GLY A 192 2.84 23.56 8.18
CA GLY A 192 3.94 23.91 7.30
C GLY A 192 5.31 23.71 7.93
N ASP A 193 5.43 22.83 8.92
CA ASP A 193 6.71 22.51 9.56
C ASP A 193 7.62 21.82 8.52
N SER A 194 8.68 22.50 8.09
CA SER A 194 9.63 21.98 7.08
C SER A 194 10.59 20.94 7.65
N ASP A 195 10.90 21.05 8.95
CA ASP A 195 11.83 20.18 9.67
C ASP A 195 11.05 19.04 10.35
N ARG A 196 10.90 17.93 9.61
CA ARG A 196 10.25 16.72 10.11
C ARG A 196 11.24 15.60 10.44
N GLU A 197 12.53 15.80 10.16
CA GLU A 197 13.57 14.78 10.41
C GLU A 197 13.61 14.38 11.89
N ASP A 198 13.49 15.35 12.79
CA ASP A 198 13.51 15.14 14.24
C ASP A 198 12.11 14.99 14.87
N LEU A 199 11.05 14.89 14.07
CA LEU A 199 9.69 14.90 14.64
C LEU A 199 9.45 13.69 15.55
N ALA A 200 9.94 12.51 15.15
CA ALA A 200 9.81 11.30 15.95
C ALA A 200 10.47 11.46 17.33
N GLU A 201 11.68 12.01 17.38
CA GLU A 201 12.42 12.29 18.59
C GLU A 201 11.73 13.30 19.47
N LYS A 202 11.23 14.39 18.89
CA LYS A 202 10.51 15.45 19.60
C LYS A 202 9.20 14.92 20.21
N VAL A 203 8.44 14.12 19.45
CA VAL A 203 7.20 13.50 19.94
C VAL A 203 7.52 12.48 21.03
N ALA A 204 8.50 11.60 20.82
CA ALA A 204 8.93 10.63 21.83
C ALA A 204 9.40 11.31 23.11
N ALA A 205 10.28 12.31 23.03
CA ALA A 205 10.80 13.03 24.19
C ALA A 205 9.69 13.76 24.96
N THR A 206 8.67 14.24 24.25
CA THR A 206 7.53 14.94 24.89
C THR A 206 6.60 13.97 25.62
N LEU A 207 6.35 12.79 25.06
CA LEU A 207 5.40 11.82 25.59
C LEU A 207 6.01 10.88 26.65
N TRP A 208 7.29 10.51 26.46
CA TRP A 208 7.95 9.49 27.26
C TRP A 208 7.91 9.73 28.76
N PRO A 209 8.17 10.97 29.28
CA PRO A 209 8.11 11.23 30.74
C PRO A 209 6.77 10.93 31.37
N GLY A 210 5.67 11.04 30.59
CA GLY A 210 4.32 10.78 31.05
C GLY A 210 3.89 9.31 30.96
N ILE A 211 4.61 8.47 30.23
CA ILE A 211 4.23 7.09 29.95
C ILE A 211 5.19 6.05 30.50
N ALA A 212 6.47 6.42 30.73
CA ALA A 212 7.46 5.52 31.30
C ALA A 212 7.02 5.06 32.71
N ALA A 213 7.27 3.80 33.04
CA ALA A 213 7.14 3.30 34.40
C ALA A 213 8.28 3.88 35.26
N GLU A 214 8.02 4.06 36.57
CA GLU A 214 9.02 4.52 37.56
C GLU A 214 10.10 3.46 37.82
#